data_d7055c80a01ded4006e07904af02c5c7
#
_entry.id   d7055c80a01ded4006e07904af02c5c7
#
_cell.length_a   1.000
_cell.length_b   1.000
_cell.length_c   1.000
_cell.angle_alpha   90.00
_cell.angle_beta   90.00
_cell.angle_gamma   90.00
#
_symmetry.space_group_name_H-M   'P 1'
#
loop_
_entity.id
_entity.type
_entity.pdbx_description
1 polymer ?
#
loop_
_entity_poly.entity_id
_entity_poly.type
_entity_poly.pdbx_seq_one_letter_code
_entity_poly.pdbx_strand_id
1 'polypeptide(L)'
;MSTFKIKVANFFARQSCAAWQPNRIIRAICRQLYRFIMETDAKEYPYADLKFANWPESDGDFYTLVTDSSGFVIRRSTSYVAWLMKKYCGNSPKLPKPWTRKPGEHRFDAKHWGEILEYNGWQKVSRAEWPSYRDIFDERHFIGIITDTDEFGLLVWFNNAGFNITGSPVIWLVSTYKDFKEQNLEIPVSEKSGIIWYREPKVKDI
;
A
#
# COMPACT_ATOMS: atom_id res chain seq x y z
N MET A 1 2.62 -3.20 20.16
CA MET A 1 3.82 -4.08 19.96
C MET A 1 4.85 -3.77 21.04
N SER A 2 5.68 -4.75 21.52
CA SER A 2 6.65 -4.46 22.59
C SER A 2 7.80 -3.59 22.07
N THR A 3 8.31 -2.68 22.91
CA THR A 3 9.44 -1.79 22.58
C THR A 3 10.70 -2.60 22.18
N PHE A 4 10.89 -3.78 22.77
CA PHE A 4 12.00 -4.67 22.41
C PHE A 4 11.87 -5.22 20.99
N LYS A 5 10.68 -5.71 20.60
CA LYS A 5 10.39 -6.19 19.23
C LYS A 5 10.70 -5.12 18.19
N ILE A 6 10.29 -3.88 18.45
CA ILE A 6 10.56 -2.73 17.56
C ILE A 6 12.07 -2.44 17.44
N LYS A 7 12.80 -2.45 18.57
CA LYS A 7 14.27 -2.21 18.54
C LYS A 7 15.02 -3.26 17.73
N VAL A 8 14.68 -4.53 17.91
CA VAL A 8 15.28 -5.64 17.17
C VAL A 8 14.94 -5.55 15.68
N ALA A 9 13.68 -5.27 15.33
CA ALA A 9 13.26 -5.09 13.95
C ALA A 9 13.98 -3.91 13.28
N ASN A 10 14.13 -2.77 13.97
CA ASN A 10 14.87 -1.61 13.50
C ASN A 10 16.35 -1.94 13.20
N PHE A 11 16.99 -2.73 14.06
CA PHE A 11 18.36 -3.18 13.80
C PHE A 11 18.46 -3.98 12.49
N PHE A 12 17.63 -5.01 12.32
CA PHE A 12 17.65 -5.82 11.09
C PHE A 12 17.19 -5.03 9.85
N ALA A 13 16.24 -4.13 9.99
CA ALA A 13 15.81 -3.28 8.89
C ALA A 13 16.97 -2.42 8.37
N ARG A 14 17.74 -1.80 9.26
CA ARG A 14 18.96 -1.04 8.89
C ARG A 14 19.99 -1.93 8.19
N GLN A 15 20.28 -3.11 8.73
CA GLN A 15 21.22 -4.05 8.12
C GLN A 15 20.73 -4.63 6.78
N SER A 16 19.44 -4.51 6.47
CA SER A 16 18.90 -4.90 5.16
C SER A 16 19.19 -3.89 4.05
N CYS A 17 19.67 -2.70 4.39
CA CYS A 17 19.96 -1.60 3.48
C CYS A 17 21.40 -1.66 2.95
N ALA A 18 21.62 -1.39 1.67
CA ALA A 18 22.96 -1.43 1.06
C ALA A 18 23.93 -0.40 1.67
N ALA A 19 23.40 0.75 2.10
CA ALA A 19 24.21 1.78 2.75
C ALA A 19 24.82 1.36 4.09
N TRP A 20 24.23 0.38 4.78
CA TRP A 20 24.66 -0.08 6.11
C TRP A 20 25.36 -1.44 6.08
N GLN A 21 25.02 -2.28 5.10
CA GLN A 21 25.56 -3.63 4.97
C GLN A 21 25.90 -3.93 3.51
N PRO A 22 27.18 -3.94 3.12
CA PRO A 22 27.59 -4.20 1.74
C PRO A 22 27.37 -5.65 1.30
N ASN A 23 27.38 -6.60 2.24
CA ASN A 23 27.22 -8.02 1.92
C ASN A 23 25.78 -8.36 1.54
N ARG A 24 25.54 -8.81 0.30
CA ARG A 24 24.23 -9.13 -0.25
C ARG A 24 23.50 -10.26 0.51
N ILE A 25 24.23 -11.27 0.97
CA ILE A 25 23.65 -12.41 1.69
C ILE A 25 23.15 -11.95 3.07
N ILE A 26 23.98 -11.20 3.80
CA ILE A 26 23.62 -10.67 5.11
C ILE A 26 22.39 -9.75 4.97
N ARG A 27 22.37 -8.89 3.95
CA ARG A 27 21.19 -8.04 3.69
C ARG A 27 19.92 -8.86 3.46
N ALA A 28 20.02 -9.94 2.67
CA ALA A 28 18.85 -10.80 2.40
C ALA A 28 18.34 -11.48 3.68
N ILE A 29 19.23 -12.00 4.51
CA ILE A 29 18.89 -12.61 5.82
C ILE A 29 18.24 -11.56 6.73
N CYS A 30 18.85 -10.39 6.89
CA CYS A 30 18.31 -9.32 7.74
C CYS A 30 16.94 -8.86 7.25
N ARG A 31 16.72 -8.81 5.93
CA ARG A 31 15.42 -8.48 5.33
C ARG A 31 14.34 -9.49 5.71
N GLN A 32 14.64 -10.77 5.70
CA GLN A 32 13.67 -11.79 6.12
C GLN A 32 13.40 -11.72 7.62
N LEU A 33 14.44 -11.51 8.43
CA LEU A 33 14.28 -11.44 9.88
C LEU A 33 13.40 -10.27 10.32
N TYR A 34 13.63 -9.05 9.82
CA TYR A 34 12.77 -7.93 10.26
C TYR A 34 11.33 -8.10 9.78
N ARG A 35 11.10 -8.62 8.56
CA ARG A 35 9.76 -8.91 8.04
C ARG A 35 9.04 -9.93 8.92
N PHE A 36 9.69 -11.03 9.22
CA PHE A 36 9.15 -12.04 10.12
C PHE A 36 8.78 -11.44 11.47
N ILE A 37 9.67 -10.66 12.09
CA ILE A 37 9.44 -10.02 13.38
C ILE A 37 8.24 -9.05 13.31
N MET A 38 8.11 -8.28 12.24
CA MET A 38 7.08 -7.25 12.14
C MET A 38 5.73 -7.79 11.67
N GLU A 39 5.71 -8.69 10.68
CA GLU A 39 4.48 -9.14 10.04
C GLU A 39 3.80 -10.31 10.79
N THR A 40 4.52 -11.05 11.65
CA THR A 40 3.93 -12.15 12.42
C THR A 40 2.91 -11.60 13.41
N ASP A 41 1.67 -12.07 13.32
CA ASP A 41 0.54 -11.71 14.20
C ASP A 41 0.20 -10.21 14.22
N ALA A 42 0.53 -9.46 13.16
CA ALA A 42 0.25 -8.03 13.08
C ALA A 42 -1.24 -7.77 12.86
N LYS A 43 -1.92 -7.25 13.89
CA LYS A 43 -3.33 -6.81 13.80
C LYS A 43 -3.47 -5.43 13.14
N GLU A 44 -2.45 -4.58 13.28
CA GLU A 44 -2.36 -3.22 12.73
C GLU A 44 -1.21 -3.17 11.73
N TYR A 45 -1.11 -2.08 10.96
CA TYR A 45 -0.03 -1.92 9.99
C TYR A 45 1.33 -2.05 10.68
N PRO A 46 2.10 -3.10 10.38
CA PRO A 46 3.21 -3.52 11.23
C PRO A 46 4.40 -2.56 11.23
N TYR A 47 4.51 -1.72 10.20
CA TYR A 47 5.66 -0.84 9.99
C TYR A 47 5.46 0.59 10.49
N ALA A 48 4.31 0.91 11.07
CA ALA A 48 3.99 2.26 11.54
C ALA A 48 5.01 2.80 12.55
N ASP A 49 5.46 1.94 13.47
CA ASP A 49 6.37 2.31 14.58
C ASP A 49 7.85 2.24 14.20
N LEU A 50 8.21 1.82 12.98
CA LEU A 50 9.60 1.80 12.55
C LEU A 50 10.10 3.22 12.36
N LYS A 51 10.96 3.69 13.26
CA LYS A 51 11.59 5.00 13.19
C LYS A 51 13.01 4.87 12.66
N PHE A 52 13.25 5.43 11.50
CA PHE A 52 14.59 5.54 10.93
C PHE A 52 15.11 6.95 11.18
N ALA A 53 15.79 7.18 12.29
CA ALA A 53 16.61 8.39 12.44
C ALA A 53 17.72 8.32 11.38
N ASN A 54 17.87 9.36 10.55
CA ASN A 54 18.87 9.48 9.49
C ASN A 54 18.71 8.44 8.37
N TRP A 55 17.49 8.27 7.87
CA TRP A 55 17.28 7.61 6.59
C TRP A 55 18.07 8.37 5.52
N PRO A 56 18.91 7.72 4.72
CA PRO A 56 19.55 8.43 3.61
C PRO A 56 18.46 8.92 2.66
N GLU A 57 18.23 10.23 2.66
CA GLU A 57 17.38 10.95 1.70
C GLU A 57 18.00 10.96 0.30
N SER A 58 18.95 10.10 0.04
CA SER A 58 19.67 10.06 -1.23
C SER A 58 18.75 9.58 -2.33
N ASP A 59 18.41 10.47 -3.17
CA ASP A 59 17.67 10.46 -4.43
C ASP A 59 18.11 9.41 -5.48
N GLY A 60 18.61 8.28 -5.16
CA GLY A 60 19.20 7.53 -6.24
C GLY A 60 18.89 6.05 -6.28
N ASP A 61 18.79 5.38 -5.17
CA ASP A 61 18.75 3.93 -5.18
C ASP A 61 17.58 3.34 -4.40
N PHE A 62 16.45 3.20 -5.09
CA PHE A 62 15.29 2.42 -4.61
C PHE A 62 15.66 1.03 -4.08
N TYR A 63 16.81 0.51 -4.49
CA TYR A 63 17.33 -0.77 -4.01
C TYR A 63 17.87 -0.74 -2.58
N THR A 64 18.07 0.44 -2.02
CA THR A 64 18.53 0.61 -0.64
C THR A 64 17.39 0.75 0.36
N LEU A 65 16.16 0.97 -0.12
CA LEU A 65 14.99 1.16 0.73
C LEU A 65 14.51 -0.18 1.33
N VAL A 66 14.05 -0.11 2.55
CA VAL A 66 13.46 -1.26 3.24
C VAL A 66 12.08 -1.54 2.67
N THR A 67 11.83 -2.79 2.30
CA THR A 67 10.57 -3.22 1.71
C THR A 67 9.85 -4.26 2.55
N ASP A 68 8.51 -4.29 2.47
CA ASP A 68 7.67 -5.33 3.05
C ASP A 68 7.83 -6.70 2.33
N SER A 69 7.06 -7.71 2.75
CA SER A 69 7.08 -9.05 2.13
C SER A 69 6.59 -9.06 0.68
N SER A 70 5.78 -8.09 0.29
CA SER A 70 5.29 -7.91 -1.07
C SER A 70 6.27 -7.15 -1.97
N GLY A 71 7.34 -6.61 -1.40
CA GLY A 71 8.38 -5.86 -2.13
C GLY A 71 8.15 -4.35 -2.22
N PHE A 72 7.11 -3.81 -1.56
CA PHE A 72 6.83 -2.38 -1.54
C PHE A 72 7.60 -1.69 -0.42
N VAL A 73 8.00 -0.44 -0.67
CA VAL A 73 8.70 0.38 0.32
C VAL A 73 7.79 0.61 1.53
N ILE A 74 8.26 0.21 2.71
CA ILE A 74 7.49 0.38 3.95
C ILE A 74 7.20 1.86 4.24
N ARG A 75 6.11 2.09 4.99
CA ARG A 75 5.65 3.44 5.36
C ARG A 75 5.27 4.32 4.16
N ARG A 76 4.87 3.69 3.07
CA ARG A 76 4.24 4.30 1.89
C ARG A 76 2.82 3.76 1.72
N SER A 77 1.99 4.50 1.00
CA SER A 77 0.61 4.07 0.72
C SER A 77 0.55 2.71 0.02
N THR A 78 1.53 2.40 -0.82
CA THR A 78 1.65 1.13 -1.54
C THR A 78 1.84 -0.07 -0.61
N SER A 79 2.76 0.02 0.36
CA SER A 79 2.95 -1.03 1.37
C SER A 79 1.75 -1.15 2.32
N TYR A 80 1.15 -0.02 2.68
CA TYR A 80 -0.04 -0.01 3.54
C TYR A 80 -1.23 -0.69 2.85
N VAL A 81 -1.53 -0.34 1.60
CA VAL A 81 -2.62 -0.98 0.84
C VAL A 81 -2.32 -2.45 0.55
N ALA A 82 -1.07 -2.83 0.27
CA ALA A 82 -0.68 -4.24 0.13
C ALA A 82 -0.95 -5.04 1.40
N TRP A 83 -0.70 -4.45 2.58
CA TRP A 83 -1.04 -5.06 3.86
C TRP A 83 -2.55 -5.17 4.07
N LEU A 84 -3.34 -4.15 3.70
CA LEU A 84 -4.81 -4.22 3.75
C LEU A 84 -5.37 -5.31 2.83
N MET A 85 -4.85 -5.45 1.60
CA MET A 85 -5.21 -6.54 0.70
C MET A 85 -4.96 -7.91 1.35
N LYS A 86 -3.80 -8.11 1.97
CA LYS A 86 -3.51 -9.35 2.70
C LYS A 86 -4.46 -9.58 3.86
N LYS A 87 -4.78 -8.52 4.61
CA LYS A 87 -5.63 -8.58 5.80
C LYS A 87 -7.10 -8.88 5.47
N TYR A 88 -7.66 -8.24 4.45
CA TYR A 88 -9.09 -8.31 4.14
C TYR A 88 -9.41 -9.25 2.98
N CYS A 89 -8.53 -9.35 1.97
CA CYS A 89 -8.73 -10.22 0.81
C CYS A 89 -7.92 -11.53 0.90
N GLY A 90 -7.17 -11.74 1.99
CA GLY A 90 -6.40 -12.98 2.23
C GLY A 90 -5.10 -13.12 1.42
N ASN A 91 -4.85 -12.25 0.45
CA ASN A 91 -3.72 -12.37 -0.46
C ASN A 91 -2.93 -11.07 -0.58
N SER A 92 -1.60 -11.16 -0.48
CA SER A 92 -0.73 -10.07 -0.87
C SER A 92 -0.71 -9.89 -2.39
N PRO A 93 -0.59 -8.66 -2.91
CA PRO A 93 -0.53 -8.44 -4.34
C PRO A 93 0.71 -9.10 -4.96
N LYS A 94 0.51 -9.83 -6.06
CA LYS A 94 1.58 -10.41 -6.87
C LYS A 94 2.04 -9.38 -7.89
N LEU A 95 3.36 -9.30 -8.09
CA LEU A 95 3.93 -8.44 -9.12
C LEU A 95 3.93 -9.15 -10.48
N PRO A 96 3.53 -8.47 -11.57
CA PRO A 96 3.60 -9.05 -12.92
C PRO A 96 5.05 -9.39 -13.30
N LYS A 97 5.26 -10.47 -14.06
CA LYS A 97 6.57 -10.91 -14.55
C LYS A 97 6.64 -10.82 -16.08
N PRO A 98 7.76 -10.44 -16.67
CA PRO A 98 8.94 -9.87 -16.03
C PRO A 98 8.69 -8.41 -15.65
N TRP A 99 8.92 -8.12 -14.41
CA TRP A 99 8.87 -6.74 -13.95
C TRP A 99 10.20 -6.06 -14.32
N THR A 100 10.39 -5.72 -15.60
CA THR A 100 11.61 -5.08 -16.09
C THR A 100 11.53 -3.57 -15.91
N ARG A 101 12.47 -2.97 -15.21
CA ARG A 101 12.53 -1.53 -14.94
C ARG A 101 13.07 -0.79 -16.16
N LYS A 102 12.38 0.26 -16.61
CA LYS A 102 12.99 1.25 -17.49
C LYS A 102 13.77 2.25 -16.63
N PRO A 103 14.95 2.72 -17.05
CA PRO A 103 15.65 3.76 -16.31
C PRO A 103 14.74 4.97 -16.04
N GLY A 104 14.70 5.45 -14.79
CA GLY A 104 13.88 6.59 -14.39
C GLY A 104 12.42 6.26 -14.01
N GLU A 105 11.93 5.03 -14.16
CA GLU A 105 10.61 4.63 -13.69
C GLU A 105 10.66 4.15 -12.24
N HIS A 106 9.91 4.81 -11.39
CA HIS A 106 9.62 4.37 -10.04
C HIS A 106 8.39 3.46 -10.02
N ARG A 107 8.58 2.16 -10.28
CA ARG A 107 7.50 1.18 -10.51
C ARG A 107 6.61 0.89 -9.33
N PHE A 108 7.08 1.23 -8.15
CA PHE A 108 6.34 1.02 -6.93
C PHE A 108 5.51 2.23 -6.54
N ASP A 109 5.51 3.26 -7.40
CA ASP A 109 4.69 4.44 -7.19
C ASP A 109 3.21 4.09 -7.33
N ALA A 110 2.39 4.75 -6.55
CA ALA A 110 0.96 4.51 -6.53
C ALA A 110 0.31 4.66 -7.91
N LYS A 111 0.77 5.62 -8.72
CA LYS A 111 0.26 5.87 -10.08
C LYS A 111 0.38 4.67 -11.03
N HIS A 112 1.32 3.75 -10.78
CA HIS A 112 1.53 2.55 -11.60
C HIS A 112 0.81 1.30 -11.05
N TRP A 113 0.09 1.43 -9.95
CA TRP A 113 -0.57 0.29 -9.32
C TRP A 113 -1.75 -0.28 -10.10
N GLY A 114 -2.26 0.44 -11.09
CA GLY A 114 -3.31 -0.09 -11.97
C GLY A 114 -2.92 -1.42 -12.61
N GLU A 115 -1.70 -1.53 -13.15
CA GLU A 115 -1.18 -2.76 -13.75
C GLU A 115 -1.06 -3.91 -12.70
N ILE A 116 -0.65 -3.58 -11.47
CA ILE A 116 -0.56 -4.57 -10.39
C ILE A 116 -1.95 -5.05 -9.99
N LEU A 117 -2.92 -4.16 -9.86
CA LEU A 117 -4.29 -4.48 -9.50
C LEU A 117 -4.94 -5.37 -10.57
N GLU A 118 -4.83 -5.00 -11.85
CA GLU A 118 -5.35 -5.78 -12.97
C GLU A 118 -4.70 -7.16 -13.06
N TYR A 119 -3.38 -7.25 -12.86
CA TYR A 119 -2.67 -8.54 -12.80
C TYR A 119 -3.16 -9.46 -11.67
N ASN A 120 -3.65 -8.87 -10.57
CA ASN A 120 -4.25 -9.59 -9.44
C ASN A 120 -5.77 -9.79 -9.59
N GLY A 121 -6.32 -9.51 -10.77
CA GLY A 121 -7.73 -9.73 -11.08
C GLY A 121 -8.67 -8.61 -10.63
N TRP A 122 -8.15 -7.52 -10.06
CA TRP A 122 -8.96 -6.35 -9.72
C TRP A 122 -9.45 -5.67 -10.98
N GLN A 123 -10.67 -5.20 -10.95
CA GLN A 123 -11.34 -4.60 -12.10
C GLN A 123 -11.41 -3.08 -11.95
N LYS A 124 -10.87 -2.35 -12.94
CA LYS A 124 -11.10 -0.92 -13.04
C LYS A 124 -12.59 -0.69 -13.24
N VAL A 125 -13.18 0.19 -12.43
CA VAL A 125 -14.62 0.44 -12.46
C VAL A 125 -14.96 1.75 -13.16
N SER A 126 -16.08 1.74 -13.85
CA SER A 126 -16.67 2.95 -14.44
C SER A 126 -17.33 3.82 -13.35
N ARG A 127 -17.70 5.06 -13.72
CA ARG A 127 -18.38 5.98 -12.81
C ARG A 127 -19.66 5.39 -12.19
N ALA A 128 -20.43 4.64 -12.95
CA ALA A 128 -21.66 4.00 -12.48
C ALA A 128 -21.43 2.92 -11.42
N GLU A 129 -20.19 2.43 -11.33
CA GLU A 129 -19.75 1.38 -10.42
C GLU A 129 -18.82 1.89 -9.31
N TRP A 130 -18.70 3.21 -9.15
CA TRP A 130 -17.91 3.80 -8.08
C TRP A 130 -18.37 3.34 -6.70
N PRO A 131 -17.45 3.27 -5.70
CA PRO A 131 -17.77 2.80 -4.36
C PRO A 131 -19.00 3.50 -3.79
N SER A 132 -19.95 2.73 -3.30
CA SER A 132 -21.24 3.17 -2.78
C SER A 132 -21.54 2.53 -1.42
N TYR A 133 -22.62 2.97 -0.79
CA TYR A 133 -23.07 2.39 0.47
C TYR A 133 -23.38 0.88 0.37
N ARG A 134 -23.88 0.41 -0.77
CA ARG A 134 -24.20 -1.01 -0.96
C ARG A 134 -22.96 -1.88 -0.90
N ASP A 135 -21.83 -1.36 -1.36
CA ASP A 135 -20.58 -2.12 -1.39
C ASP A 135 -20.04 -2.42 0.00
N ILE A 136 -20.39 -1.61 1.01
CA ILE A 136 -20.03 -1.85 2.41
C ILE A 136 -20.77 -3.06 2.95
N PHE A 137 -22.08 -3.20 2.65
CA PHE A 137 -22.88 -4.35 3.06
C PHE A 137 -22.53 -5.62 2.29
N ASP A 138 -22.12 -5.47 1.04
CA ASP A 138 -21.70 -6.57 0.20
C ASP A 138 -20.24 -7.00 0.49
N GLU A 139 -19.60 -6.42 1.51
CA GLU A 139 -18.19 -6.66 1.89
C GLU A 139 -17.23 -6.53 0.70
N ARG A 140 -17.54 -5.64 -0.24
CA ARG A 140 -16.72 -5.40 -1.43
C ARG A 140 -15.62 -4.40 -1.12
N HIS A 141 -14.42 -4.76 -1.47
CA HIS A 141 -13.27 -3.89 -1.29
C HIS A 141 -12.94 -3.10 -2.56
N PHE A 142 -12.55 -1.84 -2.35
CA PHE A 142 -12.09 -0.95 -3.42
C PHE A 142 -10.77 -0.30 -3.06
N ILE A 143 -9.92 -0.15 -4.08
CA ILE A 143 -8.68 0.60 -4.01
C ILE A 143 -8.76 1.75 -4.99
N GLY A 144 -8.48 2.96 -4.53
CA GLY A 144 -8.37 4.15 -5.35
C GLY A 144 -6.93 4.53 -5.61
N ILE A 145 -6.64 4.96 -6.84
CA ILE A 145 -5.37 5.55 -7.23
C ILE A 145 -5.62 7.03 -7.48
N ILE A 146 -4.99 7.91 -6.70
CA ILE A 146 -5.00 9.34 -6.90
C ILE A 146 -3.69 9.73 -7.58
N THR A 147 -3.77 10.27 -8.80
CA THR A 147 -2.59 10.59 -9.62
C THR A 147 -2.11 12.02 -9.45
N ASP A 148 -2.98 12.92 -8.95
CA ASP A 148 -2.76 14.36 -8.95
C ASP A 148 -2.24 14.92 -7.61
N THR A 149 -1.73 14.04 -6.72
CA THR A 149 -1.24 14.46 -5.40
C THR A 149 0.22 14.90 -5.42
N ASP A 150 1.07 14.16 -6.10
CA ASP A 150 2.51 14.36 -6.28
C ASP A 150 3.02 13.50 -7.45
N GLU A 151 4.33 13.51 -7.71
CA GLU A 151 4.94 12.72 -8.79
C GLU A 151 4.77 11.20 -8.62
N PHE A 152 4.51 10.73 -7.40
CA PHE A 152 4.39 9.30 -7.07
C PHE A 152 2.95 8.80 -7.04
N GLY A 153 1.98 9.71 -6.86
CA GLY A 153 0.57 9.38 -6.64
C GLY A 153 0.30 8.84 -5.23
N LEU A 154 -0.96 8.56 -4.93
CA LEU A 154 -1.39 8.05 -3.63
C LEU A 154 -2.36 6.89 -3.80
N LEU A 155 -2.15 5.79 -3.07
CA LEU A 155 -3.13 4.72 -2.93
C LEU A 155 -4.03 4.96 -1.73
N VAL A 156 -5.31 4.72 -1.91
CA VAL A 156 -6.32 4.81 -0.87
C VAL A 156 -7.15 3.53 -0.82
N TRP A 157 -7.53 3.13 0.38
CA TRP A 157 -8.45 2.03 0.64
C TRP A 157 -9.82 2.61 1.00
N PHE A 158 -10.86 2.18 0.31
CA PHE A 158 -12.23 2.62 0.59
C PHE A 158 -12.75 1.99 1.88
N ASN A 159 -13.20 2.80 2.81
CA ASN A 159 -13.79 2.35 4.06
C ASN A 159 -15.30 2.55 4.08
N ASN A 160 -15.75 3.72 3.65
CA ASN A 160 -17.16 4.13 3.75
C ASN A 160 -17.45 5.31 2.80
N ALA A 161 -18.71 5.71 2.73
CA ALA A 161 -19.15 6.90 2.04
C ALA A 161 -20.16 7.70 2.87
N GLY A 162 -20.07 9.02 2.82
CA GLY A 162 -21.11 9.93 3.32
C GLY A 162 -22.16 10.18 2.23
N PHE A 163 -23.43 10.33 2.60
CA PHE A 163 -24.54 10.41 1.68
C PHE A 163 -25.33 11.71 1.87
N ASN A 164 -25.91 12.18 0.78
CA ASN A 164 -26.94 13.22 0.83
C ASN A 164 -28.30 12.62 1.21
N ILE A 165 -29.32 13.48 1.33
CA ILE A 165 -30.70 13.08 1.70
C ILE A 165 -31.36 12.15 0.67
N THR A 166 -30.85 12.08 -0.54
CA THR A 166 -31.35 11.18 -1.61
C THR A 166 -30.62 9.83 -1.63
N GLY A 167 -29.67 9.59 -0.70
CA GLY A 167 -28.88 8.36 -0.63
C GLY A 167 -27.74 8.27 -1.66
N SER A 168 -27.43 9.37 -2.36
CA SER A 168 -26.28 9.42 -3.27
C SER A 168 -25.01 9.72 -2.49
N PRO A 169 -23.89 9.05 -2.78
CA PRO A 169 -22.62 9.32 -2.13
C PRO A 169 -22.12 10.72 -2.49
N VAL A 170 -21.70 11.49 -1.50
CA VAL A 170 -21.14 12.85 -1.66
C VAL A 170 -19.70 12.94 -1.20
N ILE A 171 -19.27 12.03 -0.31
CA ILE A 171 -17.92 11.96 0.21
C ILE A 171 -17.51 10.48 0.30
N TRP A 172 -16.30 10.15 -0.12
CA TRP A 172 -15.65 8.87 0.19
C TRP A 172 -14.80 9.02 1.45
N LEU A 173 -14.96 8.09 2.38
CA LEU A 173 -14.09 7.92 3.53
C LEU A 173 -13.06 6.84 3.20
N VAL A 174 -11.80 7.21 3.14
CA VAL A 174 -10.72 6.33 2.71
C VAL A 174 -9.57 6.35 3.71
N SER A 175 -8.83 5.25 3.81
CA SER A 175 -7.58 5.21 4.56
C SER A 175 -6.38 5.08 3.64
N THR A 176 -5.27 5.68 4.06
CA THR A 176 -3.99 5.64 3.37
C THR A 176 -2.84 5.79 4.36
N TYR A 177 -1.61 5.65 3.88
CA TYR A 177 -0.41 5.96 4.64
C TYR A 177 0.38 7.05 3.93
N LYS A 178 0.40 8.24 4.55
CA LYS A 178 1.07 9.43 4.03
C LYS A 178 1.76 10.17 5.16
N ASP A 179 2.86 10.85 4.87
CA ASP A 179 3.64 11.60 5.87
C ASP A 179 4.01 10.75 7.10
N PHE A 180 4.36 9.49 6.84
CA PHE A 180 4.77 8.50 7.84
C PHE A 180 3.71 8.14 8.89
N LYS A 181 2.44 8.33 8.60
CA LYS A 181 1.31 7.94 9.47
C LYS A 181 0.12 7.43 8.65
N GLU A 182 -0.69 6.61 9.29
CA GLU A 182 -2.02 6.28 8.78
C GLU A 182 -2.92 7.52 8.84
N GLN A 183 -3.64 7.76 7.76
CA GLN A 183 -4.56 8.89 7.64
C GLN A 183 -5.90 8.40 7.11
N ASN A 184 -6.97 8.93 7.70
CA ASN A 184 -8.31 8.82 7.15
C ASN A 184 -8.63 10.13 6.44
N LEU A 185 -8.96 10.03 5.16
CA LEU A 185 -9.25 11.17 4.31
C LEU A 185 -10.72 11.17 3.91
N GLU A 186 -11.26 12.37 3.77
CA GLU A 186 -12.57 12.63 3.19
C GLU A 186 -12.38 13.19 1.79
N ILE A 187 -12.88 12.49 0.77
CA ILE A 187 -12.71 12.88 -0.63
C ILE A 187 -14.07 13.13 -1.25
N PRO A 188 -14.35 14.34 -1.74
CA PRO A 188 -15.62 14.63 -2.41
C PRO A 188 -15.83 13.73 -3.62
N VAL A 189 -17.04 13.20 -3.78
CA VAL A 189 -17.43 12.40 -4.94
C VAL A 189 -17.62 13.32 -6.12
N SER A 190 -16.60 13.43 -6.97
CA SER A 190 -16.64 14.23 -8.19
C SER A 190 -15.71 13.66 -9.26
N GLU A 191 -15.97 13.98 -10.52
CA GLU A 191 -15.05 13.64 -11.63
C GLU A 191 -13.69 14.32 -11.50
N LYS A 192 -13.67 15.47 -10.82
CA LYS A 192 -12.45 16.26 -10.57
C LYS A 192 -11.59 15.67 -9.42
N SER A 193 -12.06 14.62 -8.75
CA SER A 193 -11.28 14.00 -7.67
C SER A 193 -10.02 13.29 -8.16
N GLY A 194 -9.88 13.06 -9.47
CA GLY A 194 -8.70 12.41 -10.05
C GLY A 194 -8.50 10.95 -9.59
N ILE A 195 -9.51 10.32 -8.99
CA ILE A 195 -9.39 8.97 -8.47
C ILE A 195 -9.79 7.94 -9.52
N ILE A 196 -8.91 6.98 -9.75
CA ILE A 196 -9.19 5.78 -10.52
C ILE A 196 -9.49 4.66 -9.55
N TRP A 197 -10.74 4.16 -9.56
CA TRP A 197 -11.18 3.09 -8.67
C TRP A 197 -11.00 1.71 -9.28
N TYR A 198 -10.59 0.76 -8.43
CA TYR A 198 -10.50 -0.67 -8.72
C TYR A 198 -11.30 -1.43 -7.67
N ARG A 199 -12.08 -2.41 -8.13
CA ARG A 199 -12.90 -3.29 -7.30
C ARG A 199 -12.27 -4.67 -7.20
N GLU A 200 -12.33 -5.26 -6.02
CA GLU A 200 -11.91 -6.63 -5.77
C GLU A 200 -12.60 -7.62 -6.73
N PRO A 201 -11.87 -8.61 -7.29
CA PRO A 201 -12.50 -9.68 -8.05
C PRO A 201 -13.51 -10.44 -7.18
N LYS A 202 -14.69 -10.69 -7.72
CA LYS A 202 -15.64 -11.59 -7.04
C LYS A 202 -14.95 -12.93 -6.85
N VAL A 203 -14.88 -13.40 -5.61
CA VAL A 203 -14.58 -14.80 -5.35
C VAL A 203 -15.65 -15.57 -6.09
N LYS A 204 -15.27 -16.27 -7.16
CA LYS A 204 -16.18 -17.24 -7.78
C LYS A 204 -16.42 -18.26 -6.69
N ASP A 205 -17.68 -18.40 -6.29
CA ASP A 205 -18.11 -19.51 -5.48
C ASP A 205 -17.61 -20.78 -6.19
N ILE A 206 -16.62 -21.43 -5.55
CA ILE A 206 -16.04 -22.69 -6.02
C ILE A 206 -16.95 -23.81 -5.54
#